data_63b6a6bbd1472bcf6607792186842a40
#
_entry.id   63b6a6bbd1472bcf6607792186842a40
#
_cell.length_a   1.000
_cell.length_b   1.000
_cell.length_c   1.000
_cell.angle_alpha   90.00
_cell.angle_beta   90.00
_cell.angle_gamma   90.00
#
_symmetry.space_group_name_H-M   'P 1'
#
loop_
_entity.id
_entity.type
_entity.pdbx_description
1 polymer ?
#
loop_
_entity_poly.entity_id
_entity_poly.type
_entity_poly.pdbx_seq_one_letter_code
_entity_poly.pdbx_strand_id
1 'polypeptide(L)'
;MGTFPAFLSALGPIDFSFGSGQGVKCVHSEHLYGEFWHRAFTVAADTPSTRYVISLGANVESSGGPCAVTRHADARIRGYKRVQVEPHLSVTAACSAEWVPIRPKTDPAFMFALIHVLLIEHGERKLDVPFLRDRTSSPYLVGPDGLYLRDPDSRKPLVWDENLARAVPFDSTNVRPALSGRFTV
;
A
#
# COMPACT_ATOMS: atom_id res chain seq x y z
N MET A 1 31.36 -8.47 14.96
CA MET A 1 31.40 -7.63 13.74
C MET A 1 32.06 -8.42 12.63
N GLY A 2 31.51 -8.47 11.44
CA GLY A 2 32.08 -9.27 10.35
C GLY A 2 33.27 -8.60 9.66
N THR A 3 34.00 -9.36 8.88
CA THR A 3 35.14 -8.89 8.10
C THR A 3 34.79 -7.85 7.04
N PHE A 4 33.56 -7.87 6.54
CA PHE A 4 33.09 -6.95 5.51
C PHE A 4 33.03 -5.47 5.96
N PRO A 5 32.50 -5.11 7.14
CA PRO A 5 32.60 -3.76 7.66
C PRO A 5 34.04 -3.28 7.86
N ALA A 6 34.96 -4.15 8.30
CA ALA A 6 36.36 -3.82 8.42
C ALA A 6 37.03 -3.55 7.06
N PHE A 7 36.67 -4.33 6.04
CA PHE A 7 37.11 -4.12 4.67
C PHE A 7 36.61 -2.77 4.13
N LEU A 8 35.34 -2.46 4.32
CA LEU A 8 34.77 -1.18 3.88
C LEU A 8 35.39 0.02 4.58
N SER A 9 35.66 -0.09 5.88
CA SER A 9 36.34 0.96 6.65
C SER A 9 37.75 1.24 6.16
N ALA A 10 38.46 0.23 5.63
CA ALA A 10 39.79 0.38 5.05
C ALA A 10 39.77 1.14 3.70
N LEU A 11 38.63 1.20 3.01
CA LEU A 11 38.49 1.93 1.76
C LEU A 11 38.19 3.44 1.95
N GLY A 12 37.92 3.86 3.18
CA GLY A 12 37.61 5.25 3.52
C GLY A 12 36.20 5.42 4.09
N PRO A 13 35.71 6.66 4.24
CA PRO A 13 34.37 6.93 4.74
C PRO A 13 33.32 6.47 3.71
N ILE A 14 32.86 5.25 3.84
CA ILE A 14 31.76 4.71 3.09
C ILE A 14 30.53 4.79 3.99
N ASP A 15 29.46 5.40 3.51
CA ASP A 15 28.15 5.34 4.17
C ASP A 15 27.65 3.90 4.12
N PHE A 16 28.06 3.14 5.12
CA PHE A 16 27.56 1.79 5.37
C PHE A 16 26.33 1.89 6.26
N SER A 17 25.21 2.19 5.66
CA SER A 17 23.95 2.21 6.35
C SER A 17 23.41 0.79 6.50
N PHE A 18 23.28 0.34 7.73
CA PHE A 18 22.41 -0.76 8.06
C PHE A 18 20.99 -0.35 7.67
N GLY A 19 20.63 -0.69 6.46
CA GLY A 19 19.29 -0.41 6.01
C GLY A 19 19.10 0.77 5.08
N SER A 20 20.15 1.24 4.39
CA SER A 20 19.95 2.10 3.22
C SER A 20 18.88 1.48 2.31
N GLY A 21 17.84 2.17 1.99
CA GLY A 21 16.77 1.69 1.13
C GLY A 21 16.06 0.40 1.56
N GLN A 22 16.79 -0.70 1.80
CA GLN A 22 16.22 -1.98 2.24
C GLN A 22 15.87 -1.98 3.72
N GLY A 23 16.73 -1.46 4.59
CA GLY A 23 16.46 -1.39 6.02
C GLY A 23 15.31 -0.42 6.34
N VAL A 24 15.19 0.67 5.61
CA VAL A 24 14.04 1.56 5.73
C VAL A 24 12.75 0.84 5.33
N LYS A 25 12.76 0.05 4.28
CA LYS A 25 11.59 -0.73 3.85
C LYS A 25 11.25 -1.84 4.84
N CYS A 26 12.22 -2.60 5.29
CA CYS A 26 12.04 -3.64 6.29
C CYS A 26 11.54 -3.05 7.61
N VAL A 27 12.23 -2.06 8.16
CA VAL A 27 11.84 -1.40 9.41
C VAL A 27 10.46 -0.75 9.30
N HIS A 28 10.18 -0.08 8.20
CA HIS A 28 8.91 0.61 8.02
C HIS A 28 7.73 -0.35 7.89
N SER A 29 7.83 -1.37 7.03
CA SER A 29 6.69 -2.26 6.75
C SER A 29 6.62 -3.48 7.68
N GLU A 30 7.75 -4.06 8.08
CA GLU A 30 7.77 -5.28 8.88
C GLU A 30 7.88 -4.99 10.38
N HIS A 31 8.77 -4.08 10.78
CA HIS A 31 9.00 -3.80 12.19
C HIS A 31 8.04 -2.74 12.75
N LEU A 32 7.90 -1.60 12.11
CA LEU A 32 6.97 -0.57 12.63
C LEU A 32 5.52 -1.04 12.59
N TYR A 33 5.03 -1.44 11.42
CA TYR A 33 3.63 -1.86 11.31
C TYR A 33 3.37 -3.24 11.87
N GLY A 34 4.27 -4.21 11.67
CA GLY A 34 4.12 -5.55 12.20
C GLY A 34 4.19 -5.58 13.73
N GLU A 35 5.27 -5.07 14.32
CA GLU A 35 5.52 -5.17 15.75
C GLU A 35 4.65 -4.19 16.56
N PHE A 36 4.55 -2.93 16.15
CA PHE A 36 3.81 -1.92 16.92
C PHE A 36 2.30 -2.07 16.80
N TRP A 37 1.80 -2.37 15.61
CA TRP A 37 0.36 -2.39 15.36
C TRP A 37 -0.26 -3.77 15.52
N HIS A 38 0.46 -4.82 15.16
CA HIS A 38 -0.05 -6.19 15.15
C HIS A 38 0.61 -7.11 16.19
N ARG A 39 1.62 -6.62 16.91
CA ARG A 39 2.41 -7.39 17.88
C ARG A 39 3.06 -8.64 17.27
N ALA A 40 3.37 -8.58 15.97
CA ALA A 40 4.02 -9.67 15.24
C ALA A 40 5.25 -9.12 14.53
N PHE A 41 6.31 -9.90 14.48
CA PHE A 41 7.56 -9.51 13.82
C PHE A 41 7.38 -9.19 12.34
N THR A 42 6.51 -9.93 11.68
CA THR A 42 6.25 -9.79 10.24
C THR A 42 4.77 -9.83 9.93
N VAL A 43 4.33 -8.96 9.03
CA VAL A 43 3.02 -9.06 8.39
C VAL A 43 3.21 -9.86 7.10
N ALA A 44 2.58 -11.00 6.99
CA ALA A 44 2.63 -11.86 5.82
C ALA A 44 1.29 -11.88 5.09
N ALA A 45 1.33 -12.06 3.77
CA ALA A 45 0.12 -12.26 3.00
C ALA A 45 -0.60 -13.56 3.43
N ASP A 46 -1.92 -13.50 3.53
CA ASP A 46 -2.77 -14.69 3.77
C ASP A 46 -2.87 -15.54 2.50
N THR A 47 -1.74 -16.12 2.08
CA THR A 47 -1.64 -16.95 0.88
C THR A 47 -2.65 -18.11 0.86
N PRO A 48 -2.95 -18.79 2.00
CA PRO A 48 -3.96 -19.85 2.04
C PRO A 48 -5.36 -19.40 1.58
N SER A 49 -5.76 -18.18 1.84
CA SER A 49 -7.12 -17.68 1.52
C SER A 49 -7.13 -16.74 0.31
N THR A 50 -5.98 -16.24 -0.11
CA THR A 50 -5.85 -15.30 -1.22
C THR A 50 -6.22 -15.95 -2.55
N ARG A 51 -6.97 -15.23 -3.39
CA ARG A 51 -7.37 -15.68 -4.73
C ARG A 51 -6.61 -14.97 -5.84
N TYR A 52 -6.19 -13.75 -5.61
CA TYR A 52 -5.51 -12.90 -6.59
C TYR A 52 -4.44 -12.05 -5.94
N VAL A 53 -3.27 -11.97 -6.56
CA VAL A 53 -2.14 -11.17 -6.08
C VAL A 53 -1.50 -10.42 -7.23
N ILE A 54 -1.18 -9.16 -6.99
CA ILE A 54 -0.27 -8.38 -7.82
C ILE A 54 1.05 -8.29 -7.05
N SER A 55 2.09 -8.88 -7.59
CA SER A 55 3.43 -8.89 -7.00
C SER A 55 4.34 -7.95 -7.76
N LEU A 56 4.97 -7.01 -7.06
CA LEU A 56 5.79 -5.95 -7.62
C LEU A 56 7.26 -6.20 -7.28
N GLY A 57 8.06 -6.60 -8.25
CA GLY A 57 9.52 -6.70 -8.17
C GLY A 57 10.09 -7.77 -7.25
N ALA A 58 9.28 -8.57 -6.59
CA ALA A 58 9.75 -9.57 -5.63
C ALA A 58 9.87 -10.96 -6.25
N ASN A 59 11.08 -11.50 -6.33
CA ASN A 59 11.34 -12.87 -6.82
C ASN A 59 11.22 -13.88 -5.66
N VAL A 60 10.00 -14.05 -5.14
CA VAL A 60 9.72 -14.82 -3.91
C VAL A 60 10.01 -16.31 -4.04
N GLU A 61 9.91 -16.91 -5.21
CA GLU A 61 10.25 -18.31 -5.45
C GLU A 61 11.77 -18.59 -5.32
N SER A 62 12.60 -17.54 -5.46
CA SER A 62 14.05 -17.67 -5.23
C SER A 62 14.47 -17.18 -3.85
N SER A 63 13.82 -16.15 -3.30
CA SER A 63 14.26 -15.45 -2.09
C SER A 63 13.41 -15.69 -0.85
N GLY A 64 12.19 -16.20 -1.01
CA GLY A 64 11.23 -16.36 0.10
C GLY A 64 11.43 -17.62 0.96
N GLY A 65 12.41 -18.47 0.60
CA GLY A 65 12.69 -19.72 1.30
C GLY A 65 11.65 -20.84 1.03
N PRO A 66 11.93 -22.07 1.49
CA PRO A 66 11.11 -23.24 1.16
C PRO A 66 9.63 -23.12 1.57
N CYS A 67 9.36 -22.54 2.74
CA CYS A 67 7.99 -22.39 3.23
C CYS A 67 7.15 -21.46 2.34
N ALA A 68 7.73 -20.38 1.83
CA ALA A 68 7.02 -19.46 0.93
C ALA A 68 6.74 -20.14 -0.41
N VAL A 69 7.70 -20.85 -0.96
CA VAL A 69 7.56 -21.60 -2.23
C VAL A 69 6.46 -22.64 -2.13
N THR A 70 6.45 -23.46 -1.06
CA THR A 70 5.42 -24.45 -0.82
C THR A 70 4.03 -23.83 -0.72
N ARG A 71 3.88 -22.76 0.07
CA ARG A 71 2.60 -22.05 0.21
C ARG A 71 2.08 -21.48 -1.11
N HIS A 72 2.96 -20.95 -1.95
CA HIS A 72 2.59 -20.47 -3.27
C HIS A 72 2.22 -21.61 -4.23
N ALA A 73 2.93 -22.72 -4.19
CA ALA A 73 2.59 -23.91 -4.98
C ALA A 73 1.20 -24.44 -4.63
N ASP A 74 0.92 -24.61 -3.35
CA ASP A 74 -0.40 -25.03 -2.84
C ASP A 74 -1.51 -24.04 -3.23
N ALA A 75 -1.23 -22.74 -3.16
CA ALA A 75 -2.17 -21.70 -3.58
C ALA A 75 -2.49 -21.80 -5.08
N ARG A 76 -1.50 -22.05 -5.92
CA ARG A 76 -1.69 -22.25 -7.37
C ARG A 76 -2.56 -23.47 -7.69
N ILE A 77 -2.38 -24.59 -6.97
CA ILE A 77 -3.23 -25.78 -7.10
C ILE A 77 -4.70 -25.43 -6.81
N ARG A 78 -4.95 -24.52 -5.86
CA ARG A 78 -6.31 -24.05 -5.53
C ARG A 78 -6.88 -23.03 -6.53
N GLY A 79 -6.15 -22.65 -7.56
CA GLY A 79 -6.59 -21.67 -8.56
C GLY A 79 -6.23 -20.21 -8.24
N TYR A 80 -5.34 -19.97 -7.29
CA TYR A 80 -4.76 -18.65 -7.02
C TYR A 80 -4.11 -18.09 -8.29
N LYS A 81 -4.37 -16.84 -8.59
CA LYS A 81 -3.77 -16.12 -9.70
C LYS A 81 -2.79 -15.07 -9.20
N ARG A 82 -1.60 -15.06 -9.77
CA ARG A 82 -0.60 -14.02 -9.53
C ARG A 82 -0.25 -13.31 -10.83
N VAL A 83 -0.25 -11.99 -10.78
CA VAL A 83 0.36 -11.12 -11.79
C VAL A 83 1.70 -10.66 -11.23
N GLN A 84 2.77 -10.97 -11.91
CA GLN A 84 4.11 -10.53 -11.55
C GLN A 84 4.52 -9.34 -12.40
N VAL A 85 4.78 -8.22 -11.74
CA VAL A 85 5.17 -6.94 -12.37
C VAL A 85 6.64 -6.71 -12.09
N GLU A 86 7.49 -6.89 -13.11
CA GLU A 86 8.95 -6.74 -12.97
C GLU A 86 9.65 -6.60 -14.33
N PRO A 87 10.88 -6.02 -14.37
CA PRO A 87 11.57 -5.74 -15.63
C PRO A 87 12.05 -6.97 -16.40
N HIS A 88 12.28 -8.09 -15.72
CA HIS A 88 12.78 -9.32 -16.36
C HIS A 88 11.97 -10.54 -15.90
N LEU A 89 11.94 -11.56 -16.73
CA LEU A 89 11.24 -12.81 -16.44
C LEU A 89 12.01 -13.62 -15.39
N SER A 90 11.68 -13.42 -14.12
CA SER A 90 12.23 -14.22 -13.00
C SER A 90 11.56 -15.58 -12.89
N VAL A 91 12.06 -16.43 -11.97
CA VAL A 91 11.40 -17.70 -11.62
C VAL A 91 9.98 -17.44 -11.12
N THR A 92 9.78 -16.41 -10.33
CA THR A 92 8.46 -16.00 -9.84
C THR A 92 7.55 -15.60 -11.00
N ALA A 93 8.02 -14.82 -11.96
CA ALA A 93 7.25 -14.45 -13.15
C ALA A 93 6.91 -15.67 -13.99
N ALA A 94 7.86 -16.57 -14.22
CA ALA A 94 7.64 -17.80 -14.97
C ALA A 94 6.60 -18.73 -14.32
N CYS A 95 6.45 -18.65 -12.99
CA CYS A 95 5.43 -19.36 -12.23
C CYS A 95 4.13 -18.59 -12.03
N SER A 96 3.98 -17.38 -12.55
CA SER A 96 2.79 -16.54 -12.42
C SER A 96 1.79 -16.79 -13.54
N ALA A 97 0.54 -16.39 -13.33
CA ALA A 97 -0.49 -16.46 -14.36
C ALA A 97 -0.24 -15.45 -15.47
N GLU A 98 0.40 -14.32 -15.13
CA GLU A 98 0.73 -13.26 -16.04
C GLU A 98 2.03 -12.56 -15.59
N TRP A 99 2.85 -12.18 -16.55
CA TRP A 99 4.01 -11.33 -16.34
C TRP A 99 3.82 -10.01 -17.08
N VAL A 100 3.97 -8.92 -16.33
CA VAL A 100 3.90 -7.55 -16.86
C VAL A 100 5.31 -6.96 -16.84
N PRO A 101 5.99 -6.89 -17.99
CA PRO A 101 7.32 -6.28 -18.08
C PRO A 101 7.20 -4.76 -17.96
N ILE A 102 7.75 -4.20 -16.90
CA ILE A 102 7.80 -2.74 -16.71
C ILE A 102 9.23 -2.23 -16.86
N ARG A 103 9.37 -0.96 -17.22
CA ARG A 103 10.67 -0.29 -17.16
C ARG A 103 11.06 -0.09 -15.69
N PRO A 104 12.34 -0.28 -15.33
CA PRO A 104 12.81 0.03 -13.97
C PRO A 104 12.40 1.45 -13.54
N LYS A 105 12.01 1.61 -12.28
CA LYS A 105 11.54 2.87 -11.67
C LYS A 105 10.20 3.40 -12.19
N THR A 106 9.41 2.60 -12.92
CA THR A 106 8.06 3.02 -13.38
C THR A 106 6.92 2.40 -12.54
N ASP A 107 7.23 1.76 -11.43
CA ASP A 107 6.23 1.19 -10.51
C ASP A 107 5.15 2.20 -10.10
N PRO A 108 5.48 3.48 -9.79
CA PRO A 108 4.46 4.47 -9.48
C PRO A 108 3.46 4.71 -10.63
N ALA A 109 3.94 4.69 -11.87
CA ALA A 109 3.05 4.87 -13.03
C ALA A 109 2.05 3.70 -13.16
N PHE A 110 2.51 2.47 -12.91
CA PHE A 110 1.64 1.29 -12.85
C PHE A 110 0.59 1.41 -11.75
N MET A 111 1.01 1.83 -10.54
CA MET A 111 0.10 2.03 -9.41
C MET A 111 -0.93 3.13 -9.69
N PHE A 112 -0.50 4.25 -10.27
CA PHE A 112 -1.43 5.32 -10.67
C PHE A 112 -2.41 4.88 -11.75
N ALA A 113 -1.99 4.01 -12.67
CA ALA A 113 -2.91 3.42 -13.66
C ALA A 113 -4.00 2.57 -12.99
N LEU A 114 -3.65 1.75 -11.99
CA LEU A 114 -4.62 0.99 -11.20
C LEU A 114 -5.58 1.91 -10.44
N ILE A 115 -5.06 2.96 -9.81
CA ILE A 115 -5.87 3.97 -9.10
C ILE A 115 -6.81 4.68 -10.10
N HIS A 116 -6.33 5.04 -11.29
CA HIS A 116 -7.15 5.65 -12.33
C HIS A 116 -8.34 4.75 -12.70
N VAL A 117 -8.08 3.48 -12.98
CA VAL A 117 -9.14 2.51 -13.32
C VAL A 117 -10.17 2.42 -12.20
N LEU A 118 -9.73 2.34 -10.94
CA LEU A 118 -10.64 2.23 -9.80
C LEU A 118 -11.47 3.50 -9.57
N LEU A 119 -10.84 4.66 -9.59
CA LEU A 119 -11.49 5.91 -9.21
C LEU A 119 -12.21 6.60 -10.38
N ILE A 120 -11.66 6.52 -11.58
CA ILE A 120 -12.18 7.26 -12.74
C ILE A 120 -13.06 6.38 -13.63
N GLU A 121 -12.59 5.18 -14.02
CA GLU A 121 -13.34 4.33 -14.92
C GLU A 121 -14.51 3.62 -14.21
N HIS A 122 -14.29 3.12 -13.01
CA HIS A 122 -15.32 2.44 -12.23
C HIS A 122 -16.05 3.35 -11.26
N GLY A 123 -15.37 4.31 -10.66
CA GLY A 123 -15.92 5.25 -9.69
C GLY A 123 -16.57 4.53 -8.50
N GLU A 124 -17.55 5.16 -7.89
CA GLU A 124 -18.22 4.65 -6.69
C GLU A 124 -18.88 3.27 -6.87
N ARG A 125 -19.18 2.85 -8.10
CA ARG A 125 -19.84 1.55 -8.38
C ARG A 125 -19.05 0.32 -7.93
N LYS A 126 -17.71 0.45 -7.78
CA LYS A 126 -16.81 -0.64 -7.37
C LYS A 126 -16.16 -0.41 -6.02
N LEU A 127 -16.45 0.70 -5.38
CA LEU A 127 -15.91 1.07 -4.09
C LEU A 127 -16.89 0.69 -2.97
N ASP A 128 -16.38 0.32 -1.83
CA ASP A 128 -17.16 0.18 -0.60
C ASP A 128 -17.43 1.57 -0.02
N VAL A 129 -18.46 2.23 -0.55
CA VAL A 129 -18.83 3.60 -0.18
C VAL A 129 -19.12 3.75 1.32
N PRO A 130 -19.86 2.83 1.98
CA PRO A 130 -20.04 2.88 3.43
C PRO A 130 -18.72 2.85 4.19
N PHE A 131 -17.82 1.92 3.86
CA PHE A 131 -16.51 1.83 4.50
C PHE A 131 -15.68 3.10 4.29
N LEU A 132 -15.67 3.65 3.07
CA LEU A 132 -14.94 4.89 2.78
C LEU A 132 -15.45 6.07 3.59
N ARG A 133 -16.76 6.20 3.77
CA ARG A 133 -17.39 7.28 4.55
C ARG A 133 -17.12 7.16 6.04
N ASP A 134 -17.21 5.95 6.57
CA ASP A 134 -17.26 5.73 8.02
C ASP A 134 -15.92 5.36 8.63
N ARG A 135 -14.99 4.82 7.84
CA ARG A 135 -13.76 4.19 8.33
C ARG A 135 -12.47 4.75 7.74
N THR A 136 -12.56 5.73 6.86
CA THR A 136 -11.39 6.32 6.21
C THR A 136 -11.39 7.84 6.27
N SER A 137 -10.28 8.46 5.86
CA SER A 137 -10.18 9.91 5.67
C SER A 137 -10.67 10.39 4.31
N SER A 138 -11.25 9.51 3.47
CA SER A 138 -11.72 9.87 2.13
C SER A 138 -12.70 11.05 2.08
N PRO A 139 -13.63 11.22 3.06
CA PRO A 139 -14.56 12.33 3.03
C PRO A 139 -13.99 13.66 3.59
N TYR A 140 -12.73 13.70 4.04
CA TYR A 140 -12.18 14.93 4.62
C TYR A 140 -12.02 16.01 3.57
N LEU A 141 -12.50 17.21 3.90
CA LEU A 141 -12.39 18.39 3.03
C LEU A 141 -10.92 18.83 2.91
N VAL A 142 -10.50 19.07 1.68
CA VAL A 142 -9.16 19.55 1.35
C VAL A 142 -9.26 21.01 0.89
N GLY A 143 -8.48 21.87 1.51
CA GLY A 143 -8.39 23.28 1.15
C GLY A 143 -7.58 23.53 -0.12
N PRO A 144 -7.54 24.79 -0.59
CA PRO A 144 -6.76 25.21 -1.76
C PRO A 144 -5.25 24.98 -1.60
N ASP A 145 -4.78 24.92 -0.37
CA ASP A 145 -3.39 24.63 0.01
C ASP A 145 -3.04 23.14 0.00
N GLY A 146 -4.01 22.27 -0.30
CA GLY A 146 -3.84 20.83 -0.28
C GLY A 146 -3.89 20.19 1.11
N LEU A 147 -4.19 20.96 2.16
CA LEU A 147 -4.31 20.48 3.53
C LEU A 147 -5.77 20.23 3.92
N TYR A 148 -5.98 19.38 4.93
CA TYR A 148 -7.32 19.15 5.46
C TYR A 148 -7.86 20.43 6.15
N LEU A 149 -9.06 20.83 5.76
CA LEU A 149 -9.81 21.85 6.46
C LEU A 149 -10.17 21.35 7.87
N ARG A 150 -10.00 22.22 8.86
CA ARG A 150 -10.23 21.87 10.24
C ARG A 150 -11.20 22.86 10.89
N ASP A 151 -12.03 22.33 11.74
CA ASP A 151 -12.88 23.12 12.62
C ASP A 151 -12.02 24.06 13.49
N PRO A 152 -12.32 25.36 13.54
CA PRO A 152 -11.47 26.32 14.24
C PRO A 152 -11.38 26.06 15.75
N ASP A 153 -12.44 25.54 16.36
CA ASP A 153 -12.52 25.32 17.80
C ASP A 153 -11.93 23.97 18.24
N SER A 154 -12.39 22.89 17.61
CA SER A 154 -11.97 21.53 17.98
C SER A 154 -10.70 21.06 17.27
N ARG A 155 -10.28 21.75 16.21
CA ARG A 155 -9.16 21.36 15.33
C ARG A 155 -9.34 20.03 14.61
N LYS A 156 -10.53 19.45 14.66
CA LYS A 156 -10.87 18.20 13.96
C LYS A 156 -11.02 18.42 12.46
N PRO A 157 -10.68 17.43 11.61
CA PRO A 157 -10.97 17.49 10.19
C PRO A 157 -12.46 17.72 9.92
N LEU A 158 -12.76 18.49 8.89
CA LEU A 158 -14.12 18.73 8.44
C LEU A 158 -14.51 17.77 7.32
N VAL A 159 -15.78 17.42 7.28
CA VAL A 159 -16.45 16.71 6.19
C VAL A 159 -17.64 17.52 5.70
N TRP A 160 -18.04 17.34 4.45
CA TRP A 160 -19.27 17.94 3.96
C TRP A 160 -20.44 17.01 4.21
N ASP A 161 -21.40 17.48 5.00
CA ASP A 161 -22.64 16.72 5.23
C ASP A 161 -23.64 16.95 4.10
N GLU A 162 -23.96 15.89 3.36
CA GLU A 162 -24.93 15.93 2.25
C GLU A 162 -26.35 16.27 2.72
N ASN A 163 -26.71 15.93 3.97
CA ASN A 163 -28.05 16.18 4.52
C ASN A 163 -28.23 17.62 4.93
N LEU A 164 -27.21 18.23 5.54
CA LEU A 164 -27.28 19.59 6.07
C LEU A 164 -26.68 20.63 5.11
N ALA A 165 -26.07 20.20 4.01
CA ALA A 165 -25.38 21.01 3.02
C ALA A 165 -24.36 21.99 3.67
N ARG A 166 -23.60 21.53 4.65
CA ARG A 166 -22.57 22.31 5.34
C ARG A 166 -21.39 21.44 5.79
N ALA A 167 -20.28 22.10 6.07
CA ALA A 167 -19.12 21.45 6.70
C ALA A 167 -19.39 21.23 8.19
N VAL A 168 -19.02 20.03 8.67
CA VAL A 168 -19.13 19.63 10.08
C VAL A 168 -17.88 18.83 10.48
N PRO A 169 -17.50 18.74 11.77
CA PRO A 169 -16.47 17.85 12.23
C PRO A 169 -16.75 16.39 11.84
N PHE A 170 -15.72 15.66 11.48
CA PHE A 170 -15.82 14.29 10.93
C PHE A 170 -16.52 13.29 11.87
N ASP A 171 -16.47 13.54 13.15
CA ASP A 171 -17.05 12.69 14.21
C ASP A 171 -18.44 13.17 14.71
N SER A 172 -19.06 14.09 13.98
CA SER A 172 -20.43 14.52 14.26
C SER A 172 -21.43 13.38 14.03
N THR A 173 -22.49 13.33 14.82
CA THR A 173 -23.50 12.29 14.73
C THR A 173 -24.49 12.56 13.60
N ASN A 174 -25.04 11.49 13.01
CA ASN A 174 -26.05 11.55 11.93
C ASN A 174 -25.60 12.32 10.69
N VAL A 175 -24.30 12.25 10.38
CA VAL A 175 -23.72 12.88 9.20
C VAL A 175 -23.68 11.88 8.03
N ARG A 176 -23.97 12.38 6.83
CA ARG A 176 -23.71 11.65 5.59
C ARG A 176 -22.59 12.36 4.83
N PRO A 177 -21.32 11.94 5.02
CA PRO A 177 -20.18 12.60 4.42
C PRO A 177 -20.16 12.42 2.90
N ALA A 178 -19.97 13.51 2.15
CA ALA A 178 -19.72 13.44 0.71
C ALA A 178 -18.31 12.87 0.45
N LEU A 179 -18.17 12.03 -0.58
CA LEU A 179 -16.87 11.50 -1.01
C LEU A 179 -16.25 12.31 -2.15
N SER A 180 -17.06 13.09 -2.86
CA SER A 180 -16.61 13.89 -3.99
C SER A 180 -17.43 15.18 -4.09
N GLY A 181 -16.88 16.19 -4.72
CA GLY A 181 -17.54 17.47 -4.93
C GLY A 181 -16.61 18.66 -4.72
N ARG A 182 -17.16 19.83 -5.01
CA ARG A 182 -16.53 21.14 -4.68
C ARG A 182 -17.50 21.89 -3.79
N PHE A 183 -17.07 22.27 -2.61
CA PHE A 183 -17.91 22.88 -1.60
C PHE A 183 -17.30 24.21 -1.18
N THR A 184 -18.18 25.18 -0.91
CA THR A 184 -17.77 26.46 -0.29
C THR A 184 -17.96 26.32 1.22
N VAL A 185 -16.89 26.50 1.96
CA VAL A 185 -16.84 26.40 3.44
C VAL A 185 -16.51 27.76 4.03
#